data_a233beeaec34706b05f1110e8111b996
#
_entry.id   a233beeaec34706b05f1110e8111b996
#
_cell.length_a   1.000
_cell.length_b   1.000
_cell.length_c   1.000
_cell.angle_alpha   90.00
_cell.angle_beta   90.00
_cell.angle_gamma   90.00
#
_symmetry.space_group_name_H-M   'P 1'
#
loop_
_entity.id
_entity.type
_entity.pdbx_description
1 polymer ?
#
loop_
_entity_poly.entity_id
_entity_poly.type
_entity_poly.pdbx_seq_one_letter_code
_entity_poly.pdbx_strand_id
1 'polypeptide(L)'
;IPGKKYFIDINKLVKPFSTKSVANSYNALDVKFCELKVPDGFKVNIFANNLQNPRNIKVSENGDVFVAESRTGRIKILRDTNSDGVSDLHKVFAKGFNKPFGIEINSEYLFIADVDYLWKIPYRLGQLRADSKPIKLTKSKALGESNGHWTRNIVLLNNKIYISVGSRGNIGIEDNPRATIQEFDIKTNEQKIFATGLRNPIGIDVHPITKKIFTVVNERDGMGDRLVPDYFTQVEKGDFFGWPFFYLGNNTQPHIDVPHKYKNSVVKKPDVLFKSHSGPIDLIFYNKKQFPDELYG
;
A
#
# COMPACT_ATOMS: atom_id res chain seq x y z
N ILE A 1 23.88 -1.24 -2.30
CA ILE A 1 24.37 -2.57 -2.69
C ILE A 1 23.22 -3.54 -2.47
N PRO A 2 22.72 -4.23 -3.51
CA PRO A 2 21.69 -5.26 -3.36
C PRO A 2 22.10 -6.29 -2.30
N GLY A 3 21.16 -6.73 -1.46
CA GLY A 3 21.40 -7.74 -0.44
C GLY A 3 22.16 -7.29 0.82
N LYS A 4 22.42 -5.99 0.99
CA LYS A 4 23.01 -5.50 2.25
C LYS A 4 22.00 -5.68 3.38
N LYS A 5 22.32 -6.58 4.31
CA LYS A 5 21.54 -6.77 5.55
C LYS A 5 21.80 -5.62 6.52
N TYR A 6 20.77 -5.12 7.16
CA TYR A 6 20.86 -4.21 8.29
C TYR A 6 19.76 -4.55 9.29
N PHE A 7 19.97 -4.14 10.53
CA PHE A 7 19.02 -4.36 11.61
C PHE A 7 18.88 -3.08 12.43
N ILE A 8 17.66 -2.70 12.73
CA ILE A 8 17.34 -1.59 13.64
C ILE A 8 16.73 -2.17 14.89
N ASP A 9 17.44 -2.05 16.02
CA ASP A 9 16.95 -2.54 17.31
C ASP A 9 15.91 -1.55 17.88
N ILE A 10 14.67 -2.00 17.98
CA ILE A 10 13.56 -1.20 18.53
C ILE A 10 13.81 -0.75 19.99
N ASN A 11 14.69 -1.42 20.72
CA ASN A 11 15.04 -1.06 22.10
C ASN A 11 16.18 -0.04 22.19
N LYS A 12 16.83 0.31 21.07
CA LYS A 12 17.96 1.22 20.97
C LYS A 12 17.67 2.43 20.10
N LEU A 13 16.42 2.85 20.04
CA LEU A 13 16.03 4.03 19.28
C LEU A 13 16.69 5.30 19.87
N VAL A 14 17.02 6.25 19.00
CA VAL A 14 17.51 7.58 19.44
C VAL A 14 16.40 8.33 20.16
N LYS A 15 16.78 9.33 20.97
CA LYS A 15 15.80 10.22 21.60
C LYS A 15 15.15 11.13 20.54
N PRO A 16 13.86 11.47 20.68
CA PRO A 16 13.22 12.48 19.84
C PRO A 16 14.04 13.77 19.79
N PHE A 17 14.14 14.38 18.61
CA PHE A 17 14.83 15.64 18.35
C PHE A 17 16.35 15.62 18.61
N SER A 18 16.98 14.45 18.79
CA SER A 18 18.43 14.32 18.99
C SER A 18 19.25 14.56 17.73
N THR A 19 18.61 14.53 16.57
CA THR A 19 19.21 14.84 15.26
C THR A 19 18.33 15.84 14.51
N LYS A 20 18.92 16.54 13.53
CA LYS A 20 18.18 17.48 12.69
C LYS A 20 17.14 16.72 11.86
N SER A 21 15.92 17.24 11.76
CA SER A 21 14.92 16.70 10.85
C SER A 21 15.33 16.94 9.40
N VAL A 22 15.21 15.88 8.59
CA VAL A 22 15.46 15.93 7.15
C VAL A 22 14.11 15.95 6.43
N ALA A 23 13.91 16.92 5.54
CA ALA A 23 12.81 16.91 4.59
C ALA A 23 13.34 16.35 3.27
N ASN A 24 12.77 15.24 2.84
CA ASN A 24 13.06 14.68 1.51
C ASN A 24 12.33 15.51 0.46
N SER A 25 13.08 16.24 -0.36
CA SER A 25 12.51 16.92 -1.52
C SER A 25 12.29 15.92 -2.66
N TYR A 26 11.27 16.19 -3.46
CA TYR A 26 11.04 15.44 -4.70
C TYR A 26 12.18 15.75 -5.67
N ASN A 27 12.97 14.74 -6.00
CA ASN A 27 13.95 14.79 -7.08
C ASN A 27 13.45 13.91 -8.22
N ALA A 28 13.03 14.54 -9.32
CA ALA A 28 12.83 13.82 -10.57
C ALA A 28 14.22 13.41 -11.09
N LEU A 29 14.56 12.15 -10.95
CA LEU A 29 15.75 11.58 -11.58
C LEU A 29 15.35 11.08 -12.97
N ASP A 30 16.03 11.58 -13.99
CA ASP A 30 15.99 11.00 -15.33
C ASP A 30 16.91 9.77 -15.31
N VAL A 31 16.39 8.65 -14.81
CA VAL A 31 17.18 7.41 -14.69
C VAL A 31 17.24 6.76 -16.05
N LYS A 32 18.42 6.72 -16.63
CA LYS A 32 18.70 5.84 -17.78
C LYS A 32 18.57 4.41 -17.31
N PHE A 33 17.74 3.66 -17.99
CA PHE A 33 17.37 2.28 -17.60
C PHE A 33 18.59 1.35 -17.51
N CYS A 34 19.60 1.58 -18.35
CA CYS A 34 20.86 0.84 -18.35
C CYS A 34 21.74 1.05 -17.10
N GLU A 35 21.42 2.01 -16.25
CA GLU A 35 22.15 2.31 -15.01
C GLU A 35 21.59 1.56 -13.79
N LEU A 36 20.46 0.85 -13.93
CA LEU A 36 19.90 0.06 -12.85
C LEU A 36 20.75 -1.17 -12.57
N LYS A 37 21.23 -1.28 -11.31
CA LYS A 37 21.98 -2.42 -10.82
C LYS A 37 21.03 -3.46 -10.26
N VAL A 38 21.09 -4.68 -10.76
CA VAL A 38 20.33 -5.83 -10.27
C VAL A 38 21.28 -6.94 -9.82
N PRO A 39 20.84 -7.89 -9.00
CA PRO A 39 21.63 -9.08 -8.66
C PRO A 39 21.98 -9.90 -9.91
N ASP A 40 23.03 -10.71 -9.79
CA ASP A 40 23.43 -11.64 -10.86
C ASP A 40 22.27 -12.60 -11.18
N GLY A 41 22.07 -12.86 -12.48
CA GLY A 41 20.96 -13.67 -12.96
C GLY A 41 19.64 -12.92 -13.19
N PHE A 42 19.53 -11.66 -12.75
CA PHE A 42 18.35 -10.81 -13.03
C PHE A 42 18.60 -9.90 -14.24
N LYS A 43 17.52 -9.63 -14.96
CA LYS A 43 17.50 -8.64 -16.05
C LYS A 43 16.41 -7.61 -15.80
N VAL A 44 16.62 -6.39 -16.30
CA VAL A 44 15.64 -5.31 -16.25
C VAL A 44 15.36 -4.83 -17.67
N ASN A 45 14.10 -4.71 -18.01
CA ASN A 45 13.63 -4.11 -19.25
C ASN A 45 12.43 -3.19 -19.01
N ILE A 46 12.14 -2.32 -19.97
CA ILE A 46 10.94 -1.49 -19.92
C ILE A 46 9.77 -2.33 -20.44
N PHE A 47 8.80 -2.63 -19.58
CA PHE A 47 7.59 -3.34 -19.96
C PHE A 47 6.60 -2.42 -20.71
N ALA A 48 6.43 -1.18 -20.25
CA ALA A 48 5.55 -0.19 -20.88
C ALA A 48 6.02 1.23 -20.60
N ASN A 49 5.78 2.13 -21.55
CA ASN A 49 6.03 3.56 -21.44
C ASN A 49 4.76 4.38 -21.76
N ASN A 50 4.86 5.71 -21.75
CA ASN A 50 3.75 6.63 -22.06
C ASN A 50 2.50 6.43 -21.17
N LEU A 51 2.72 6.04 -19.91
CA LEU A 51 1.67 5.97 -18.89
C LEU A 51 1.49 7.34 -18.20
N GLN A 52 0.25 7.62 -17.77
CA GLN A 52 -0.11 8.90 -17.16
C GLN A 52 -0.20 8.82 -15.65
N ASN A 53 0.92 9.05 -14.94
CA ASN A 53 1.03 8.93 -13.50
C ASN A 53 0.59 7.55 -12.97
N PRO A 54 1.26 6.45 -13.43
CA PRO A 54 1.00 5.11 -12.94
C PRO A 54 1.37 5.00 -11.46
N ARG A 55 0.53 4.36 -10.66
CA ARG A 55 0.72 4.27 -9.21
C ARG A 55 0.70 2.86 -8.66
N ASN A 56 -0.20 2.03 -9.10
CA ASN A 56 -0.32 0.66 -8.66
C ASN A 56 -0.58 -0.24 -9.88
N ILE A 57 -0.14 -1.48 -9.77
CA ILE A 57 -0.32 -2.51 -10.80
C ILE A 57 -0.89 -3.78 -10.18
N LYS A 58 -1.69 -4.51 -10.97
CA LYS A 58 -2.13 -5.87 -10.63
C LYS A 58 -2.02 -6.74 -11.87
N VAL A 59 -1.38 -7.88 -11.73
CA VAL A 59 -1.23 -8.85 -12.82
C VAL A 59 -2.29 -9.93 -12.67
N SER A 60 -3.04 -10.19 -13.74
CA SER A 60 -4.04 -11.27 -13.81
C SER A 60 -3.39 -12.61 -14.15
N GLU A 61 -4.14 -13.68 -14.04
CA GLU A 61 -3.63 -15.04 -14.23
C GLU A 61 -3.08 -15.30 -15.65
N ASN A 62 -3.61 -14.61 -16.68
CA ASN A 62 -3.14 -14.70 -18.06
C ASN A 62 -2.01 -13.72 -18.40
N GLY A 63 -1.45 -13.02 -17.40
CA GLY A 63 -0.34 -12.08 -17.59
C GLY A 63 -0.74 -10.66 -17.98
N ASP A 64 -2.03 -10.35 -18.11
CA ASP A 64 -2.47 -8.97 -18.33
C ASP A 64 -2.13 -8.10 -17.12
N VAL A 65 -1.59 -6.92 -17.37
CA VAL A 65 -1.19 -5.96 -16.33
C VAL A 65 -2.18 -4.82 -16.26
N PHE A 66 -2.94 -4.74 -15.17
CA PHE A 66 -3.79 -3.60 -14.87
C PHE A 66 -2.98 -2.50 -14.17
N VAL A 67 -3.14 -1.27 -14.62
CA VAL A 67 -2.42 -0.10 -14.10
C VAL A 67 -3.39 0.99 -13.69
N ALA A 68 -3.29 1.42 -12.42
CA ALA A 68 -4.00 2.59 -11.93
C ALA A 68 -3.26 3.87 -12.37
N GLU A 69 -3.85 4.61 -13.29
CA GLU A 69 -3.38 5.95 -13.68
C GLU A 69 -4.14 7.01 -12.88
N SER A 70 -3.64 7.32 -11.70
CA SER A 70 -4.36 8.09 -10.68
C SER A 70 -4.73 9.50 -11.11
N ARG A 71 -3.84 10.20 -11.85
CA ARG A 71 -4.11 11.58 -12.30
C ARG A 71 -5.24 11.65 -13.32
N THR A 72 -5.37 10.65 -14.16
CA THR A 72 -6.38 10.62 -15.24
C THR A 72 -7.65 9.88 -14.83
N GLY A 73 -7.69 9.32 -13.62
CA GLY A 73 -8.88 8.64 -13.09
C GLY A 73 -9.30 7.40 -13.87
N ARG A 74 -8.30 6.63 -14.35
CA ARG A 74 -8.57 5.46 -15.19
C ARG A 74 -7.72 4.26 -14.80
N ILE A 75 -8.20 3.08 -15.19
CA ILE A 75 -7.45 1.83 -15.17
C ILE A 75 -7.08 1.48 -16.59
N LYS A 76 -5.79 1.31 -16.85
CA LYS A 76 -5.29 0.73 -18.09
C LYS A 76 -5.12 -0.77 -17.97
N ILE A 77 -5.22 -1.48 -19.10
CA ILE A 77 -4.77 -2.84 -19.27
C ILE A 77 -3.66 -2.88 -20.32
N LEU A 78 -2.59 -3.58 -19.99
CA LEU A 78 -1.43 -3.77 -20.83
C LEU A 78 -1.28 -5.27 -21.06
N ARG A 79 -0.96 -5.68 -22.27
CA ARG A 79 -0.70 -7.08 -22.62
C ARG A 79 0.54 -7.20 -23.46
N ASP A 80 1.39 -8.13 -23.10
CA ASP A 80 2.47 -8.66 -23.89
C ASP A 80 1.90 -9.87 -24.69
N THR A 81 1.79 -9.73 -26.00
CA THR A 81 1.14 -10.73 -26.86
C THR A 81 2.09 -11.76 -27.45
N ASN A 82 3.38 -11.48 -27.40
CA ASN A 82 4.45 -12.30 -27.98
C ASN A 82 5.43 -12.88 -26.93
N SER A 83 5.24 -12.52 -25.66
CA SER A 83 6.05 -12.95 -24.51
C SER A 83 7.52 -12.50 -24.57
N ASP A 84 7.77 -11.31 -25.14
CA ASP A 84 9.13 -10.73 -25.18
C ASP A 84 9.46 -9.83 -23.97
N GLY A 85 8.49 -9.66 -23.06
CA GLY A 85 8.62 -8.83 -21.86
C GLY A 85 8.33 -7.35 -22.11
N VAL A 86 7.74 -7.00 -23.26
CA VAL A 86 7.29 -5.64 -23.61
C VAL A 86 5.81 -5.69 -23.96
N SER A 87 5.05 -4.73 -23.49
CA SER A 87 3.62 -4.68 -23.75
C SER A 87 3.33 -4.14 -25.16
N ASP A 88 2.69 -4.95 -26.01
CA ASP A 88 2.26 -4.56 -27.37
C ASP A 88 0.90 -3.87 -27.37
N LEU A 89 0.06 -4.16 -26.39
CA LEU A 89 -1.31 -3.68 -26.34
C LEU A 89 -1.56 -2.84 -25.11
N HIS A 90 -2.02 -1.60 -25.33
CA HIS A 90 -2.38 -0.63 -24.31
C HIS A 90 -3.83 -0.18 -24.52
N LYS A 91 -4.74 -0.51 -23.59
CA LYS A 91 -6.15 -0.09 -23.63
C LYS A 91 -6.57 0.59 -22.34
N VAL A 92 -7.56 1.45 -22.41
CA VAL A 92 -8.28 1.93 -21.20
C VAL A 92 -9.35 0.88 -20.88
N PHE A 93 -9.17 0.17 -19.76
CA PHE A 93 -10.11 -0.84 -19.29
C PHE A 93 -11.38 -0.19 -18.71
N ALA A 94 -11.20 0.79 -17.81
CA ALA A 94 -12.30 1.55 -17.21
C ALA A 94 -11.82 2.96 -16.82
N LYS A 95 -12.78 3.89 -16.64
CA LYS A 95 -12.50 5.29 -16.28
C LYS A 95 -13.62 5.86 -15.40
N GLY A 96 -13.39 7.06 -14.86
CA GLY A 96 -14.36 7.78 -14.03
C GLY A 96 -14.10 7.64 -12.53
N PHE A 97 -12.87 7.30 -12.15
CA PHE A 97 -12.42 7.20 -10.76
C PHE A 97 -11.77 8.50 -10.29
N ASN A 98 -11.81 8.75 -8.98
CA ASN A 98 -11.11 9.87 -8.36
C ASN A 98 -9.78 9.37 -7.75
N LYS A 99 -8.66 9.57 -8.45
CA LYS A 99 -7.33 9.09 -8.04
C LYS A 99 -7.33 7.59 -7.65
N PRO A 100 -7.66 6.67 -8.57
CA PRO A 100 -7.62 5.24 -8.28
C PRO A 100 -6.22 4.81 -7.88
N PHE A 101 -6.14 3.87 -6.93
CA PHE A 101 -4.87 3.29 -6.48
C PHE A 101 -4.96 1.78 -6.36
N GLY A 102 -5.70 1.25 -5.40
CA GLY A 102 -5.80 -0.18 -5.16
C GLY A 102 -6.53 -0.92 -6.26
N ILE A 103 -5.98 -2.06 -6.68
CA ILE A 103 -6.56 -2.95 -7.68
C ILE A 103 -6.50 -4.38 -7.16
N GLU A 104 -7.63 -5.09 -7.17
CA GLU A 104 -7.71 -6.53 -6.91
C GLU A 104 -8.58 -7.23 -7.94
N ILE A 105 -8.32 -8.52 -8.14
CA ILE A 105 -8.99 -9.34 -9.15
C ILE A 105 -9.39 -10.68 -8.54
N ASN A 106 -10.60 -11.10 -8.80
CA ASN A 106 -11.02 -12.50 -8.64
C ASN A 106 -11.60 -13.05 -9.96
N SER A 107 -12.17 -14.24 -9.92
CA SER A 107 -12.75 -14.90 -11.12
C SER A 107 -13.90 -14.14 -11.77
N GLU A 108 -14.57 -13.22 -11.06
CA GLU A 108 -15.79 -12.56 -11.51
C GLU A 108 -15.66 -11.03 -11.61
N TYR A 109 -14.76 -10.43 -10.82
CA TYR A 109 -14.71 -8.98 -10.66
C TYR A 109 -13.28 -8.44 -10.62
N LEU A 110 -13.14 -7.26 -11.19
CA LEU A 110 -12.05 -6.32 -10.89
C LEU A 110 -12.54 -5.35 -9.80
N PHE A 111 -11.82 -5.27 -8.69
CA PHE A 111 -12.07 -4.32 -7.61
C PHE A 111 -11.08 -3.16 -7.71
N ILE A 112 -11.56 -1.95 -7.47
CA ILE A 112 -10.76 -0.73 -7.52
C ILE A 112 -11.08 0.09 -6.27
N ALA A 113 -10.06 0.58 -5.58
CA ALA A 113 -10.23 1.59 -4.56
C ALA A 113 -9.67 2.93 -5.05
N ASP A 114 -10.49 3.94 -4.97
CA ASP A 114 -10.11 5.34 -5.16
C ASP A 114 -10.30 6.11 -3.83
N VAL A 115 -10.10 7.41 -3.85
CA VAL A 115 -10.20 8.21 -2.62
C VAL A 115 -11.62 8.27 -2.03
N ASP A 116 -12.64 8.00 -2.85
CA ASP A 116 -14.05 8.17 -2.47
C ASP A 116 -14.75 6.84 -2.21
N TYR A 117 -14.41 5.79 -2.99
CA TYR A 117 -15.19 4.56 -3.02
C TYR A 117 -14.33 3.32 -3.22
N LEU A 118 -14.85 2.20 -2.73
CA LEU A 118 -14.53 0.88 -3.25
C LEU A 118 -15.52 0.56 -4.38
N TRP A 119 -15.00 0.10 -5.51
CA TRP A 119 -15.75 -0.22 -6.72
C TRP A 119 -15.59 -1.67 -7.10
N LYS A 120 -16.56 -2.24 -7.79
CA LYS A 120 -16.41 -3.49 -8.54
C LYS A 120 -16.85 -3.34 -9.98
N ILE A 121 -16.22 -4.08 -10.87
CA ILE A 121 -16.54 -4.17 -12.29
C ILE A 121 -16.60 -5.65 -12.65
N PRO A 122 -17.68 -6.17 -13.28
CA PRO A 122 -17.68 -7.51 -13.84
C PRO A 122 -16.48 -7.69 -14.79
N TYR A 123 -15.73 -8.76 -14.60
CA TYR A 123 -14.51 -9.03 -15.34
C TYR A 123 -14.41 -10.50 -15.71
N ARG A 124 -14.05 -10.76 -16.95
CA ARG A 124 -13.67 -12.09 -17.44
C ARG A 124 -12.22 -12.10 -17.87
N LEU A 125 -11.50 -13.16 -17.54
CA LEU A 125 -10.10 -13.31 -17.88
C LEU A 125 -9.86 -13.05 -19.38
N GLY A 126 -8.88 -12.21 -19.68
CA GLY A 126 -8.54 -11.81 -21.05
C GLY A 126 -9.39 -10.67 -21.63
N GLN A 127 -10.38 -10.16 -20.92
CA GLN A 127 -11.19 -9.02 -21.32
C GLN A 127 -10.38 -7.73 -21.33
N LEU A 128 -10.41 -7.00 -22.45
CA LEU A 128 -9.58 -5.80 -22.67
C LEU A 128 -10.29 -4.48 -22.36
N ARG A 129 -11.59 -4.51 -22.10
CA ARG A 129 -12.41 -3.34 -21.77
C ARG A 129 -13.58 -3.78 -20.90
N ALA A 130 -13.96 -2.96 -19.94
CA ALA A 130 -15.17 -3.19 -19.16
C ALA A 130 -16.43 -3.09 -20.05
N ASP A 131 -17.31 -4.10 -19.96
CA ASP A 131 -18.58 -4.13 -20.70
C ASP A 131 -19.69 -3.36 -19.97
N SER A 132 -19.49 -3.01 -18.72
CA SER A 132 -20.46 -2.33 -17.87
C SER A 132 -19.82 -1.19 -17.07
N LYS A 133 -20.66 -0.30 -16.53
CA LYS A 133 -20.19 0.77 -15.64
C LYS A 133 -19.72 0.19 -14.31
N PRO A 134 -18.69 0.82 -13.68
CA PRO A 134 -18.28 0.47 -12.32
C PRO A 134 -19.42 0.62 -11.31
N ILE A 135 -19.51 -0.34 -10.38
CA ILE A 135 -20.53 -0.38 -9.31
C ILE A 135 -19.88 0.05 -8.01
N LYS A 136 -20.44 1.05 -7.32
CA LYS A 136 -19.99 1.48 -5.99
C LYS A 136 -20.38 0.45 -4.95
N LEU A 137 -19.42 0.03 -4.12
CA LEU A 137 -19.64 -0.88 -3.01
C LEU A 137 -19.78 -0.16 -1.67
N THR A 138 -19.12 0.98 -1.50
CA THR A 138 -19.15 1.75 -0.27
C THR A 138 -19.97 3.04 -0.41
N LYS A 139 -20.33 3.63 0.72
CA LYS A 139 -20.94 4.98 0.76
C LYS A 139 -19.89 6.03 0.39
N SER A 140 -20.33 7.21 -0.01
CA SER A 140 -19.45 8.35 -0.22
C SER A 140 -18.64 8.66 1.04
N LYS A 141 -17.34 8.97 0.85
CA LYS A 141 -16.38 9.27 1.92
C LYS A 141 -16.09 8.12 2.89
N ALA A 142 -16.58 6.92 2.64
CA ALA A 142 -16.33 5.75 3.49
C ALA A 142 -14.85 5.36 3.56
N LEU A 143 -14.03 5.81 2.59
CA LEU A 143 -12.58 5.62 2.56
C LEU A 143 -11.80 6.88 2.94
N GLY A 144 -12.47 7.87 3.54
CA GLY A 144 -11.91 9.19 3.83
C GLY A 144 -11.88 10.07 2.58
N GLU A 145 -11.41 11.29 2.72
CA GLU A 145 -11.37 12.27 1.64
C GLU A 145 -9.99 12.31 0.96
N SER A 146 -9.86 13.05 -0.15
CA SER A 146 -8.63 13.13 -0.94
C SER A 146 -7.47 13.90 -0.30
N ASN A 147 -7.69 14.50 0.87
CA ASN A 147 -6.68 15.26 1.60
C ASN A 147 -5.70 14.35 2.37
N GLY A 148 -4.49 14.79 2.57
CA GLY A 148 -3.43 14.04 3.25
C GLY A 148 -2.95 12.82 2.46
N HIS A 149 -2.77 11.69 3.13
CA HIS A 149 -2.39 10.42 2.50
C HIS A 149 -3.60 9.86 1.75
N TRP A 150 -3.59 10.02 0.45
CA TRP A 150 -4.73 9.76 -0.43
C TRP A 150 -4.78 8.34 -1.01
N THR A 151 -3.72 7.56 -0.90
CA THR A 151 -3.68 6.19 -1.41
C THR A 151 -4.67 5.29 -0.66
N ARG A 152 -5.35 4.43 -1.41
CA ARG A 152 -6.28 3.41 -0.89
C ARG A 152 -5.88 2.10 -1.53
N ASN A 153 -4.91 1.40 -0.93
CA ASN A 153 -4.53 0.07 -1.42
C ASN A 153 -5.47 -0.98 -0.86
N ILE A 154 -5.63 -2.06 -1.60
CA ILE A 154 -6.56 -3.13 -1.25
C ILE A 154 -5.93 -4.50 -1.43
N VAL A 155 -6.35 -5.45 -0.62
CA VAL A 155 -6.06 -6.87 -0.82
C VAL A 155 -7.32 -7.70 -0.57
N LEU A 156 -7.51 -8.70 -1.40
CA LEU A 156 -8.64 -9.64 -1.32
C LEU A 156 -8.19 -10.91 -0.57
N LEU A 157 -8.94 -11.26 0.48
CA LEU A 157 -8.79 -12.54 1.16
C LEU A 157 -10.17 -13.16 1.38
N ASN A 158 -10.42 -14.30 0.76
CA ASN A 158 -11.74 -14.95 0.75
C ASN A 158 -12.80 -14.01 0.14
N ASN A 159 -13.85 -13.65 0.90
CA ASN A 159 -14.89 -12.71 0.47
C ASN A 159 -14.75 -11.34 1.14
N LYS A 160 -13.57 -10.98 1.59
CA LYS A 160 -13.30 -9.72 2.27
C LYS A 160 -12.21 -8.94 1.55
N ILE A 161 -12.41 -7.64 1.46
CA ILE A 161 -11.40 -6.70 0.97
C ILE A 161 -10.88 -5.91 2.16
N TYR A 162 -9.58 -5.94 2.35
CA TYR A 162 -8.90 -5.11 3.36
C TYR A 162 -8.34 -3.88 2.67
N ILE A 163 -8.62 -2.70 3.25
CA ILE A 163 -8.36 -1.41 2.63
C ILE A 163 -7.46 -0.60 3.54
N SER A 164 -6.31 -0.20 3.07
CA SER A 164 -5.40 0.68 3.80
C SER A 164 -5.83 2.13 3.63
N VAL A 165 -5.95 2.86 4.76
CA VAL A 165 -6.36 4.28 4.78
C VAL A 165 -5.39 5.07 5.65
N GLY A 166 -4.55 5.87 5.02
CA GLY A 166 -3.57 6.71 5.72
C GLY A 166 -4.18 7.92 6.42
N SER A 167 -3.44 8.53 7.33
CA SER A 167 -3.82 9.73 8.06
C SER A 167 -3.99 10.95 7.14
N ARG A 168 -4.64 11.98 7.65
CA ARG A 168 -4.73 13.28 6.98
C ARG A 168 -3.46 14.09 7.19
N GLY A 169 -2.96 14.10 8.41
CA GLY A 169 -1.79 14.86 8.80
C GLY A 169 -0.59 14.00 9.20
N ASN A 170 0.49 14.68 9.58
CA ASN A 170 1.70 14.04 10.10
C ASN A 170 1.47 13.45 11.49
N ILE A 171 0.93 14.25 12.41
CA ILE A 171 0.58 13.90 13.78
C ILE A 171 -0.72 14.64 14.12
N GLY A 172 -1.69 13.96 14.72
CA GLY A 172 -2.95 14.56 15.14
C GLY A 172 -4.04 13.54 15.37
N ILE A 173 -5.06 13.92 16.12
CA ILE A 173 -6.25 13.09 16.33
C ILE A 173 -7.12 13.17 15.09
N GLU A 174 -7.53 12.03 14.57
CA GLU A 174 -8.36 11.94 13.37
C GLU A 174 -9.51 10.96 13.57
N ASP A 175 -10.60 11.23 12.86
CA ASP A 175 -11.77 10.35 12.85
C ASP A 175 -11.60 9.20 11.85
N ASN A 176 -12.35 8.14 12.07
CA ASN A 176 -12.44 7.04 11.11
C ASN A 176 -12.88 7.54 9.72
N PRO A 177 -12.35 6.93 8.67
CA PRO A 177 -11.50 5.72 8.59
C PRO A 177 -9.99 6.01 8.56
N ARG A 178 -9.54 7.18 8.95
CA ARG A 178 -8.15 7.60 8.85
C ARG A 178 -7.21 6.81 9.78
N ALA A 179 -5.96 6.59 9.32
CA ALA A 179 -4.91 5.87 10.04
C ALA A 179 -5.34 4.44 10.47
N THR A 180 -6.01 3.72 9.56
CA THR A 180 -6.55 2.39 9.82
C THR A 180 -6.37 1.45 8.63
N ILE A 181 -6.57 0.16 8.90
CA ILE A 181 -6.96 -0.82 7.89
C ILE A 181 -8.45 -1.13 8.12
N GLN A 182 -9.25 -1.06 7.05
CA GLN A 182 -10.66 -1.38 7.04
C GLN A 182 -10.88 -2.79 6.48
N GLU A 183 -11.86 -3.51 7.00
CA GLU A 183 -12.37 -4.78 6.44
C GLU A 183 -13.72 -4.50 5.79
N PHE A 184 -13.88 -4.84 4.53
CA PHE A 184 -15.14 -4.77 3.78
C PHE A 184 -15.57 -6.18 3.37
N ASP A 185 -16.77 -6.60 3.78
CA ASP A 185 -17.35 -7.89 3.40
C ASP A 185 -18.14 -7.73 2.09
N ILE A 186 -17.73 -8.46 1.04
CA ILE A 186 -18.33 -8.36 -0.30
C ILE A 186 -19.76 -8.90 -0.34
N LYS A 187 -20.12 -9.85 0.54
CA LYS A 187 -21.44 -10.47 0.56
C LYS A 187 -22.47 -9.60 1.27
N THR A 188 -22.09 -9.00 2.38
CA THR A 188 -23.00 -8.21 3.22
C THR A 188 -22.93 -6.70 2.94
N ASN A 189 -21.89 -6.23 2.21
CA ASN A 189 -21.51 -4.83 2.02
C ASN A 189 -21.25 -4.08 3.34
N GLU A 190 -20.85 -4.81 4.38
CA GLU A 190 -20.55 -4.24 5.69
C GLU A 190 -19.07 -3.84 5.75
N GLN A 191 -18.79 -2.62 6.22
CA GLN A 191 -17.43 -2.11 6.44
C GLN A 191 -17.18 -1.95 7.94
N LYS A 192 -16.03 -2.47 8.40
CA LYS A 192 -15.58 -2.41 9.80
C LYS A 192 -14.11 -2.02 9.88
N ILE A 193 -13.71 -1.46 11.01
CA ILE A 193 -12.30 -1.26 11.32
C ILE A 193 -11.67 -2.62 11.61
N PHE A 194 -10.55 -2.90 10.95
CA PHE A 194 -9.75 -4.09 11.20
C PHE A 194 -8.59 -3.82 12.17
N ALA A 195 -7.82 -2.74 11.92
CA ALA A 195 -6.72 -2.29 12.78
C ALA A 195 -6.61 -0.77 12.78
N THR A 196 -6.01 -0.20 13.82
CA THR A 196 -5.91 1.24 14.06
C THR A 196 -4.50 1.68 14.38
N GLY A 197 -4.26 3.00 14.35
CA GLY A 197 -2.99 3.58 14.77
C GLY A 197 -1.84 3.37 13.80
N LEU A 198 -2.13 3.14 12.51
CA LEU A 198 -1.16 3.05 11.44
C LEU A 198 -1.15 4.39 10.68
N ARG A 199 -0.08 5.19 10.84
CA ARG A 199 -0.06 6.55 10.26
C ARG A 199 -0.39 6.56 8.77
N ASN A 200 0.38 5.85 7.98
CA ASN A 200 0.15 5.75 6.54
C ASN A 200 0.47 4.34 6.04
N PRO A 201 -0.44 3.38 6.24
CA PRO A 201 -0.32 2.06 5.64
C PRO A 201 -0.56 2.21 4.14
N ILE A 202 0.44 1.91 3.32
CA ILE A 202 0.32 2.03 1.86
C ILE A 202 0.26 0.65 1.22
N GLY A 203 1.33 -0.13 1.35
CA GLY A 203 1.36 -1.49 0.83
C GLY A 203 0.60 -2.44 1.75
N ILE A 204 -0.18 -3.32 1.17
CA ILE A 204 -0.90 -4.37 1.88
C ILE A 204 -0.96 -5.62 1.02
N ASP A 205 -0.62 -6.78 1.58
CA ASP A 205 -0.70 -8.06 0.88
C ASP A 205 -0.98 -9.21 1.85
N VAL A 206 -1.35 -10.36 1.31
CA VAL A 206 -1.64 -11.59 2.04
C VAL A 206 -0.51 -12.59 1.86
N HIS A 207 0.08 -13.03 2.96
CA HIS A 207 1.12 -14.06 2.90
C HIS A 207 0.57 -15.36 2.27
N PRO A 208 1.22 -15.91 1.23
CA PRO A 208 0.62 -16.96 0.39
C PRO A 208 0.36 -18.27 1.14
N ILE A 209 1.14 -18.57 2.18
CA ILE A 209 1.03 -19.81 2.97
C ILE A 209 0.13 -19.59 4.19
N THR A 210 0.48 -18.62 5.05
CA THR A 210 -0.21 -18.41 6.33
C THR A 210 -1.55 -17.72 6.22
N LYS A 211 -1.85 -17.09 5.06
CA LYS A 211 -3.05 -16.29 4.82
C LYS A 211 -3.22 -15.11 5.78
N LYS A 212 -2.14 -14.68 6.41
CA LYS A 212 -2.11 -13.50 7.25
C LYS A 212 -1.88 -12.24 6.42
N ILE A 213 -2.40 -11.12 6.92
CA ILE A 213 -2.30 -9.82 6.27
C ILE A 213 -1.05 -9.13 6.77
N PHE A 214 -0.31 -8.52 5.85
CA PHE A 214 0.85 -7.68 6.15
C PHE A 214 0.72 -6.31 5.50
N THR A 215 1.38 -5.32 6.09
CA THR A 215 1.40 -3.95 5.56
C THR A 215 2.78 -3.32 5.74
N VAL A 216 3.09 -2.35 4.89
CA VAL A 216 4.18 -1.40 5.11
C VAL A 216 3.60 -0.05 5.48
N VAL A 217 4.23 0.61 6.44
CA VAL A 217 3.74 1.88 7.00
C VAL A 217 4.82 2.94 6.93
N ASN A 218 4.46 4.10 6.37
CA ASN A 218 5.28 5.30 6.44
C ASN A 218 4.97 6.03 7.73
N GLU A 219 5.95 6.13 8.59
CA GLU A 219 5.85 6.76 9.89
C GLU A 219 5.98 8.29 9.81
N ARG A 220 5.84 8.94 10.95
CA ARG A 220 5.82 10.40 11.09
C ARG A 220 7.18 11.03 10.93
N ASP A 221 7.17 12.25 10.42
CA ASP A 221 8.33 13.10 10.24
C ASP A 221 8.46 14.10 11.39
N GLY A 222 9.61 14.81 11.44
CA GLY A 222 9.83 15.95 12.33
C GLY A 222 10.46 15.61 13.67
N MET A 223 10.77 14.34 13.96
CA MET A 223 11.41 13.92 15.21
C MET A 223 12.91 13.67 15.09
N GLY A 224 13.49 13.95 13.94
CA GLY A 224 14.90 13.78 13.59
C GLY A 224 15.08 12.85 12.38
N ASP A 225 16.31 12.82 11.82
CA ASP A 225 16.64 12.00 10.64
C ASP A 225 16.64 10.49 10.91
N ARG A 226 16.68 10.07 12.17
CA ARG A 226 16.75 8.67 12.61
C ARG A 226 15.50 8.22 13.36
N LEU A 227 14.42 9.03 13.37
CA LEU A 227 13.17 8.77 14.07
C LEU A 227 12.00 9.42 13.32
N VAL A 228 10.90 8.70 13.01
CA VAL A 228 10.55 7.33 13.41
C VAL A 228 10.85 6.39 12.25
N PRO A 229 11.45 5.22 12.48
CA PRO A 229 11.56 4.16 11.48
C PRO A 229 10.24 3.80 10.81
N ASP A 230 10.21 3.74 9.48
CA ASP A 230 9.15 3.08 8.74
C ASP A 230 9.19 1.57 9.02
N TYR A 231 8.11 0.85 8.74
CA TYR A 231 8.09 -0.56 9.11
C TYR A 231 7.25 -1.44 8.20
N PHE A 232 7.53 -2.73 8.26
CA PHE A 232 6.73 -3.83 7.74
C PHE A 232 6.22 -4.65 8.92
N THR A 233 4.95 -5.08 8.87
CA THR A 233 4.35 -5.85 9.97
C THR A 233 3.14 -6.66 9.54
N GLN A 234 2.94 -7.80 10.23
CA GLN A 234 1.68 -8.51 10.25
C GLN A 234 0.62 -7.70 10.98
N VAL A 235 -0.61 -7.75 10.48
CA VAL A 235 -1.75 -7.06 11.08
C VAL A 235 -2.86 -8.06 11.38
N GLU A 236 -3.39 -7.99 12.60
CA GLU A 236 -4.52 -8.80 13.05
C GLU A 236 -5.69 -7.92 13.47
N LYS A 237 -6.88 -8.53 13.52
CA LYS A 237 -8.09 -7.80 13.91
C LYS A 237 -7.98 -7.28 15.34
N GLY A 238 -8.20 -5.98 15.48
CA GLY A 238 -8.15 -5.29 16.78
C GLY A 238 -6.77 -4.73 17.13
N ASP A 239 -5.74 -4.94 16.30
CA ASP A 239 -4.42 -4.38 16.52
C ASP A 239 -4.44 -2.84 16.60
N PHE A 240 -3.64 -2.30 17.51
CA PHE A 240 -3.38 -0.87 17.64
C PHE A 240 -1.87 -0.60 17.58
N PHE A 241 -1.44 0.16 16.57
CA PHE A 241 -0.02 0.49 16.34
C PHE A 241 0.43 1.81 16.92
N GLY A 242 -0.45 2.52 17.61
CA GLY A 242 -0.11 3.65 18.48
C GLY A 242 -0.31 5.04 17.90
N TRP A 243 -0.22 5.26 16.59
CA TRP A 243 -0.42 6.59 16.03
C TRP A 243 -1.81 7.18 16.41
N PRO A 244 -1.91 8.45 16.79
CA PRO A 244 -0.85 9.47 16.87
C PRO A 244 -0.11 9.52 18.21
N PHE A 245 -0.52 8.77 19.23
CA PHE A 245 -0.09 8.93 20.63
C PHE A 245 1.21 8.21 20.96
N PHE A 246 1.46 7.10 20.26
CA PHE A 246 2.64 6.26 20.47
C PHE A 246 3.30 5.93 19.13
N TYR A 247 4.53 5.42 19.19
CA TYR A 247 5.27 4.88 18.06
C TYR A 247 6.10 3.68 18.45
N LEU A 248 6.20 2.69 17.56
CA LEU A 248 7.02 1.48 17.70
C LEU A 248 6.88 0.83 19.09
N GLY A 249 5.67 0.47 19.48
CA GLY A 249 5.30 0.06 20.83
C GLY A 249 4.91 1.27 21.68
N ASN A 250 5.20 1.22 22.98
CA ASN A 250 4.74 2.23 23.95
C ASN A 250 5.64 3.47 24.05
N ASN A 251 6.43 3.81 23.02
CA ASN A 251 7.16 5.07 22.99
C ASN A 251 6.17 6.23 22.83
N THR A 252 6.05 7.10 23.82
CA THR A 252 5.09 8.21 23.80
C THR A 252 5.49 9.28 22.80
N GLN A 253 4.54 9.71 22.00
CA GLN A 253 4.71 10.83 21.06
C GLN A 253 4.85 12.14 21.85
N PRO A 254 5.95 12.92 21.67
CA PRO A 254 6.09 14.25 22.26
C PRO A 254 5.00 15.22 21.79
N HIS A 255 4.63 16.16 22.64
CA HIS A 255 3.72 17.28 22.34
C HIS A 255 2.30 16.90 21.94
N ILE A 256 1.85 15.70 22.31
CA ILE A 256 0.45 15.29 22.18
C ILE A 256 0.00 14.56 23.45
N ASP A 257 -1.09 15.00 24.02
CA ASP A 257 -1.64 14.36 25.21
C ASP A 257 -2.30 13.01 24.86
N VAL A 258 -1.95 11.99 25.63
CA VAL A 258 -2.56 10.66 25.47
C VAL A 258 -3.92 10.65 26.18
N PRO A 259 -5.05 10.53 25.45
CA PRO A 259 -6.38 10.45 26.07
C PRO A 259 -6.47 9.25 27.02
N HIS A 260 -7.26 9.40 28.09
CA HIS A 260 -7.37 8.37 29.14
C HIS A 260 -7.67 6.97 28.59
N LYS A 261 -8.53 6.86 27.58
CA LYS A 261 -8.90 5.59 26.93
C LYS A 261 -7.70 4.84 26.27
N TYR A 262 -6.60 5.53 25.98
CA TYR A 262 -5.41 4.92 25.38
C TYR A 262 -4.26 4.69 26.35
N LYS A 263 -4.33 5.23 27.59
CA LYS A 263 -3.21 5.14 28.57
C LYS A 263 -2.78 3.70 28.89
N ASN A 264 -3.73 2.77 28.86
CA ASN A 264 -3.50 1.35 29.12
C ASN A 264 -3.59 0.47 27.87
N SER A 265 -3.55 1.08 26.67
CA SER A 265 -3.60 0.31 25.44
C SER A 265 -2.34 -0.52 25.22
N VAL A 266 -2.50 -1.73 24.75
CA VAL A 266 -1.40 -2.56 24.24
C VAL A 266 -1.08 -2.06 22.83
N VAL A 267 0.08 -1.43 22.68
CA VAL A 267 0.55 -0.97 21.38
C VAL A 267 1.40 -2.06 20.74
N LYS A 268 0.98 -2.52 19.58
CA LYS A 268 1.69 -3.56 18.84
C LYS A 268 3.03 -3.04 18.33
N LYS A 269 4.08 -3.84 18.50
CA LYS A 269 5.40 -3.58 17.92
C LYS A 269 5.45 -4.14 16.51
N PRO A 270 5.99 -3.40 15.54
CA PRO A 270 6.21 -3.90 14.20
C PRO A 270 7.22 -5.04 14.15
N ASP A 271 7.11 -5.90 13.11
CA ASP A 271 7.99 -7.06 12.93
C ASP A 271 9.37 -6.66 12.38
N VAL A 272 9.41 -5.75 11.40
CA VAL A 272 10.65 -5.31 10.74
C VAL A 272 10.67 -3.80 10.61
N LEU A 273 11.78 -3.19 11.04
CA LEU A 273 11.99 -1.75 10.91
C LEU A 273 12.85 -1.43 9.68
N PHE A 274 12.41 -0.45 8.91
CA PHE A 274 13.21 0.21 7.88
C PHE A 274 13.90 1.44 8.46
N LYS A 275 14.86 2.01 7.75
CA LYS A 275 15.37 3.33 8.12
C LYS A 275 14.24 4.34 8.11
N SER A 276 14.30 5.31 9.03
CA SER A 276 13.39 6.45 9.00
C SER A 276 13.41 7.11 7.63
N HIS A 277 12.25 7.58 7.19
CA HIS A 277 12.07 8.26 5.90
C HIS A 277 12.41 7.41 4.67
N SER A 278 12.34 6.08 4.77
CA SER A 278 12.53 5.16 3.63
C SER A 278 11.39 5.25 2.62
N GLY A 279 10.18 5.58 3.10
CA GLY A 279 9.00 5.76 2.28
C GLY A 279 8.59 4.50 1.50
N PRO A 280 8.43 3.32 2.15
CA PRO A 280 7.96 2.13 1.45
C PRO A 280 6.59 2.41 0.82
N ILE A 281 6.42 2.04 -0.47
CA ILE A 281 5.23 2.38 -1.24
C ILE A 281 4.29 1.19 -1.37
N ASP A 282 4.83 -0.02 -1.49
CA ASP A 282 4.04 -1.24 -1.64
C ASP A 282 4.82 -2.46 -1.14
N LEU A 283 4.16 -3.60 -1.06
CA LEU A 283 4.75 -4.89 -0.78
C LEU A 283 4.07 -5.97 -1.62
N ILE A 284 4.78 -7.05 -1.89
CA ILE A 284 4.24 -8.24 -2.50
C ILE A 284 4.96 -9.46 -1.92
N PHE A 285 4.20 -10.52 -1.64
CA PHE A 285 4.75 -11.83 -1.38
C PHE A 285 4.94 -12.57 -2.69
N TYR A 286 6.19 -12.95 -2.99
CA TYR A 286 6.49 -13.68 -4.21
C TYR A 286 6.01 -15.14 -4.09
N ASN A 287 5.13 -15.56 -4.99
CA ASN A 287 4.52 -16.90 -4.98
C ASN A 287 4.62 -17.61 -6.35
N LYS A 288 5.60 -17.24 -7.17
CA LYS A 288 5.84 -17.81 -8.51
C LYS A 288 7.15 -18.61 -8.53
N LYS A 289 7.51 -19.13 -9.71
CA LYS A 289 8.70 -19.99 -9.90
C LYS A 289 9.80 -19.37 -10.80
N GLN A 290 9.66 -18.09 -11.14
CA GLN A 290 10.60 -17.42 -12.03
C GLN A 290 11.90 -17.05 -11.30
N PHE A 291 11.83 -16.67 -10.04
CA PHE A 291 12.96 -16.32 -9.19
C PHE A 291 13.38 -17.50 -8.33
N PRO A 292 14.61 -17.48 -7.76
CA PRO A 292 15.11 -18.52 -6.87
C PRO A 292 14.17 -18.83 -5.69
N ASP A 293 14.17 -20.09 -5.23
CA ASP A 293 13.25 -20.58 -4.19
C ASP A 293 13.38 -19.82 -2.86
N GLU A 294 14.56 -19.30 -2.54
CA GLU A 294 14.79 -18.47 -1.34
C GLU A 294 14.05 -17.13 -1.34
N LEU A 295 13.45 -16.73 -2.46
CA LEU A 295 12.61 -15.55 -2.57
C LEU A 295 11.11 -15.87 -2.45
N TYR A 296 10.75 -17.15 -2.27
CA TYR A 296 9.36 -17.56 -2.13
C TYR A 296 8.80 -17.25 -0.73
N GLY A 297 7.68 -16.50 -0.64
CA GLY A 297 6.98 -16.15 0.60
C GLY A 297 7.32 -14.79 1.17
#